data_d64947ea01f2af098f1501cfb1ca15ea
#
_entry.id   d64947ea01f2af098f1501cfb1ca15ea
#
_cell.length_a   1.000
_cell.length_b   1.000
_cell.length_c   1.000
_cell.angle_alpha   90.00
_cell.angle_beta   90.00
_cell.angle_gamma   90.00
#
_symmetry.space_group_name_H-M   'P 1'
#
loop_
_entity.id
_entity.type
_entity.pdbx_description
1 polymer ?
#
loop_
_entity_poly.entity_id
_entity_poly.type
_entity_poly.pdbx_seq_one_letter_code
_entity_poly.pdbx_strand_id
1 'polypeptide(L)'
;MSVPDLLRGLLGLVGILAIAFAFSSHRTRINWRTVGFGLALQLVFAVFILKGEDMATVFAPLGWPKAAFAFVAGLFVDFLAAVEVGSAFIFGNLGLGPASEGSLGFFFFSQVLPTVVVFAALMSILYYLGVMQVVVRGMAWVVRRALGTSGPESLSVSANIFVGQTEAPLVIKPYVEKLTRSELMAVMTGGMATIAGGVLASYVAFLGERYAQATGVAVEVGQQLFAEQLLGASVMAAPAALILAKILIPETEDVPDVDARFTTDANEATLPSTASDEATAGVNAAVIDDGPKNVIDAAASGAADGMKLALNIGAMLIAFLALIAIINGSLGWAVELFGVTLPEGKGALDLALGFVLAPVAWLVGVPMADITTFGGFLGTKVIANEFVAYTLLADAIAAGSIQPKTITIATFALCGFANLSSIGIQIGGIGPLAPSRTGEIAALGVRAVLAGTLANLMTATIAGVLLG
;
A
#
# COMPACT_ATOMS: atom_id res chain seq x y z
N MET A 1 20.29 -15.62 7.63
CA MET A 1 19.07 -16.46 7.49
C MET A 1 19.28 -17.76 8.26
N SER A 2 18.45 -18.05 9.25
CA SER A 2 18.47 -19.35 9.93
C SER A 2 17.62 -20.38 9.17
N VAL A 3 17.96 -21.67 9.26
CA VAL A 3 17.16 -22.75 8.64
C VAL A 3 15.72 -22.77 9.17
N PRO A 4 15.46 -22.59 10.50
CA PRO A 4 14.11 -22.47 11.03
C PRO A 4 13.30 -21.31 10.44
N ASP A 5 13.91 -20.14 10.22
CA ASP A 5 13.23 -18.98 9.61
C ASP A 5 12.82 -19.27 8.17
N LEU A 6 13.70 -19.92 7.40
CA LEU A 6 13.40 -20.32 6.02
C LEU A 6 12.23 -21.31 5.97
N LEU A 7 12.25 -22.35 6.81
CA LEU A 7 11.17 -23.34 6.88
C LEU A 7 9.85 -22.71 7.28
N ARG A 8 9.87 -21.80 8.26
CA ARG A 8 8.69 -21.05 8.69
C ARG A 8 8.15 -20.14 7.61
N GLY A 9 9.04 -19.45 6.87
CA GLY A 9 8.64 -18.62 5.73
C GLY A 9 8.00 -19.44 4.61
N LEU A 10 8.56 -20.60 4.27
CA LEU A 10 7.95 -21.52 3.31
C LEU A 10 6.56 -22.00 3.79
N LEU A 11 6.43 -22.36 5.06
CA LEU A 11 5.13 -22.70 5.64
C LEU A 11 4.15 -21.54 5.55
N GLY A 12 4.63 -20.30 5.80
CA GLY A 12 3.85 -19.08 5.65
C GLY A 12 3.32 -18.90 4.23
N LEU A 13 4.19 -18.99 3.22
CA LEU A 13 3.79 -18.87 1.83
C LEU A 13 2.79 -19.96 1.42
N VAL A 14 3.04 -21.21 1.80
CA VAL A 14 2.13 -22.33 1.54
C VAL A 14 0.78 -22.11 2.24
N GLY A 15 0.79 -21.65 3.49
CA GLY A 15 -0.42 -21.35 4.26
C GLY A 15 -1.26 -20.24 3.62
N ILE A 16 -0.61 -19.14 3.19
CA ILE A 16 -1.30 -18.04 2.49
C ILE A 16 -1.93 -18.52 1.19
N LEU A 17 -1.19 -19.29 0.38
CA LEU A 17 -1.72 -19.87 -0.85
C LEU A 17 -2.84 -20.87 -0.58
N ALA A 18 -2.75 -21.67 0.50
CA ALA A 18 -3.80 -22.60 0.92
C ALA A 18 -5.08 -21.87 1.36
N ILE A 19 -4.96 -20.75 2.08
CA ILE A 19 -6.10 -19.89 2.42
C ILE A 19 -6.74 -19.35 1.13
N ALA A 20 -5.96 -18.79 0.21
CA ALA A 20 -6.48 -18.30 -1.07
C ALA A 20 -7.17 -19.42 -1.87
N PHE A 21 -6.59 -20.60 -1.91
CA PHE A 21 -7.18 -21.79 -2.56
C PHE A 21 -8.49 -22.22 -1.91
N ALA A 22 -8.58 -22.18 -0.57
CA ALA A 22 -9.79 -22.52 0.17
C ALA A 22 -10.97 -21.60 -0.19
N PHE A 23 -10.70 -20.29 -0.38
CA PHE A 23 -11.69 -19.28 -0.76
C PHE A 23 -11.85 -19.08 -2.27
N SER A 24 -11.19 -19.89 -3.10
CA SER A 24 -11.31 -19.83 -4.56
C SER A 24 -12.71 -20.19 -5.04
N SER A 25 -13.22 -19.41 -6.00
CA SER A 25 -14.53 -19.67 -6.63
C SER A 25 -14.51 -20.90 -7.54
N HIS A 26 -13.39 -21.18 -8.21
CA HIS A 26 -13.23 -22.29 -9.17
C HIS A 26 -11.85 -22.93 -9.05
N ARG A 27 -11.65 -23.76 -8.02
CA ARG A 27 -10.36 -24.37 -7.67
C ARG A 27 -9.68 -25.14 -8.80
N THR A 28 -10.46 -25.77 -9.68
CA THR A 28 -9.96 -26.56 -10.81
C THR A 28 -9.51 -25.73 -12.01
N ARG A 29 -9.88 -24.44 -12.03
CA ARG A 29 -9.54 -23.49 -13.11
C ARG A 29 -8.34 -22.60 -12.78
N ILE A 30 -7.71 -22.81 -11.63
CA ILE A 30 -6.52 -22.03 -11.23
C ILE A 30 -5.38 -22.32 -12.20
N ASN A 31 -4.82 -21.27 -12.81
CA ASN A 31 -3.64 -21.37 -13.64
C ASN A 31 -2.37 -21.37 -12.77
N TRP A 32 -1.93 -22.56 -12.39
CA TRP A 32 -0.74 -22.73 -11.53
C TRP A 32 0.56 -22.24 -12.18
N ARG A 33 0.59 -22.12 -13.51
CA ARG A 33 1.72 -21.53 -14.23
C ARG A 33 1.84 -20.03 -13.89
N THR A 34 0.73 -19.29 -13.97
CA THR A 34 0.67 -17.87 -13.57
C THR A 34 1.07 -17.69 -12.11
N VAL A 35 0.56 -18.55 -11.22
CA VAL A 35 0.92 -18.53 -9.78
C VAL A 35 2.43 -18.76 -9.59
N GLY A 36 3.00 -19.78 -10.24
CA GLY A 36 4.42 -20.10 -10.11
C GLY A 36 5.34 -19.00 -10.65
N PHE A 37 5.04 -18.47 -11.83
CA PHE A 37 5.83 -17.36 -12.41
C PHE A 37 5.67 -16.06 -11.62
N GLY A 38 4.48 -15.77 -11.11
CA GLY A 38 4.24 -14.60 -10.29
C GLY A 38 4.99 -14.67 -8.96
N LEU A 39 4.99 -15.84 -8.29
CA LEU A 39 5.77 -16.05 -7.07
C LEU A 39 7.27 -15.95 -7.35
N ALA A 40 7.75 -16.51 -8.47
CA ALA A 40 9.14 -16.36 -8.88
C ALA A 40 9.51 -14.90 -9.13
N LEU A 41 8.66 -14.12 -9.82
CA LEU A 41 8.88 -12.69 -10.05
C LEU A 41 8.90 -11.92 -8.72
N GLN A 42 7.99 -12.22 -7.79
CA GLN A 42 7.97 -11.59 -6.46
C GLN A 42 9.25 -11.90 -5.68
N LEU A 43 9.73 -13.14 -5.70
CA LEU A 43 10.99 -13.53 -5.06
C LEU A 43 12.20 -12.85 -5.71
N VAL A 44 12.22 -12.74 -7.04
CA VAL A 44 13.26 -12.00 -7.77
C VAL A 44 13.29 -10.53 -7.32
N PHE A 45 12.13 -9.86 -7.29
CA PHE A 45 12.06 -8.48 -6.80
C PHE A 45 12.53 -8.39 -5.35
N ALA A 46 12.07 -9.29 -4.48
CA ALA A 46 12.46 -9.32 -3.08
C ALA A 46 13.98 -9.45 -2.90
N VAL A 47 14.61 -10.38 -3.60
CA VAL A 47 16.07 -10.61 -3.50
C VAL A 47 16.84 -9.40 -4.01
N PHE A 48 16.48 -8.84 -5.16
CA PHE A 48 17.19 -7.68 -5.71
C PHE A 48 16.98 -6.41 -4.90
N ILE A 49 15.79 -6.20 -4.34
CA ILE A 49 15.49 -5.00 -3.53
C ILE A 49 16.07 -5.12 -2.13
N LEU A 50 15.91 -6.28 -1.47
CA LEU A 50 16.23 -6.44 -0.05
C LEU A 50 17.64 -6.97 0.20
N LYS A 51 18.21 -7.77 -0.73
CA LYS A 51 19.53 -8.42 -0.60
C LYS A 51 20.53 -8.01 -1.68
N GLY A 52 20.24 -6.96 -2.44
CA GLY A 52 21.12 -6.51 -3.53
C GLY A 52 22.53 -6.14 -3.07
N GLU A 53 22.71 -5.62 -1.85
CA GLU A 53 24.04 -5.33 -1.29
C GLU A 53 24.86 -6.61 -1.07
N ASP A 54 24.26 -7.64 -0.49
CA ASP A 54 24.89 -8.94 -0.30
C ASP A 54 25.27 -9.57 -1.67
N MET A 55 24.40 -9.41 -2.68
CA MET A 55 24.66 -9.90 -4.04
C MET A 55 25.77 -9.13 -4.75
N ALA A 56 25.92 -7.83 -4.48
CA ALA A 56 26.98 -7.00 -5.05
C ALA A 56 28.38 -7.47 -4.61
N THR A 57 28.51 -8.11 -3.44
CA THR A 57 29.76 -8.69 -2.98
C THR A 57 30.22 -9.86 -3.83
N VAL A 58 29.28 -10.57 -4.49
CA VAL A 58 29.58 -11.70 -5.39
C VAL A 58 29.84 -11.21 -6.82
N PHE A 59 28.99 -10.31 -7.31
CA PHE A 59 29.12 -9.71 -8.64
C PHE A 59 28.52 -8.30 -8.63
N ALA A 60 29.33 -7.26 -8.73
CA ALA A 60 28.96 -5.86 -8.56
C ALA A 60 27.67 -5.42 -9.32
N PRO A 61 27.44 -5.80 -10.60
CA PRO A 61 26.21 -5.43 -11.30
C PRO A 61 24.92 -5.95 -10.66
N LEU A 62 24.95 -7.01 -9.87
CA LEU A 62 23.76 -7.53 -9.17
C LEU A 62 23.27 -6.57 -8.06
N GLY A 63 24.11 -5.64 -7.63
CA GLY A 63 23.72 -4.58 -6.68
C GLY A 63 23.03 -3.38 -7.32
N TRP A 64 23.08 -3.21 -8.65
CA TRP A 64 22.48 -2.04 -9.31
C TRP A 64 20.99 -1.83 -9.04
N PRO A 65 20.12 -2.88 -9.02
CA PRO A 65 18.73 -2.69 -8.67
C PRO A 65 18.55 -2.13 -7.24
N LYS A 66 19.30 -2.65 -6.27
CA LYS A 66 19.28 -2.12 -4.89
C LYS A 66 19.80 -0.68 -4.85
N ALA A 67 20.88 -0.36 -5.55
CA ALA A 67 21.40 1.00 -5.62
C ALA A 67 20.39 1.98 -6.24
N ALA A 68 19.68 1.55 -7.28
CA ALA A 68 18.59 2.34 -7.86
C ALA A 68 17.45 2.57 -6.86
N PHE A 69 17.05 1.55 -6.09
CA PHE A 69 16.07 1.68 -5.02
C PHE A 69 16.54 2.63 -3.91
N ALA A 70 17.77 2.48 -3.45
CA ALA A 70 18.38 3.37 -2.44
C ALA A 70 18.45 4.82 -2.94
N PHE A 71 18.78 5.02 -4.22
CA PHE A 71 18.75 6.34 -4.84
C PHE A 71 17.34 6.94 -4.83
N VAL A 72 16.31 6.18 -5.25
CA VAL A 72 14.92 6.66 -5.21
C VAL A 72 14.47 6.94 -3.78
N ALA A 73 14.83 6.08 -2.82
CA ALA A 73 14.56 6.31 -1.40
C ALA A 73 15.24 7.59 -0.88
N GLY A 74 16.49 7.86 -1.32
CA GLY A 74 17.19 9.12 -1.03
C GLY A 74 16.45 10.35 -1.56
N LEU A 75 15.88 10.27 -2.78
CA LEU A 75 15.02 11.34 -3.30
C LEU A 75 13.78 11.59 -2.43
N PHE A 76 13.25 10.56 -1.77
CA PHE A 76 12.15 10.75 -0.80
C PHE A 76 12.61 11.50 0.45
N VAL A 77 13.83 11.25 0.94
CA VAL A 77 14.39 12.00 2.09
C VAL A 77 14.60 13.47 1.72
N ASP A 78 15.20 13.75 0.56
CA ASP A 78 15.38 15.12 0.06
C ASP A 78 14.03 15.83 -0.15
N PHE A 79 13.04 15.08 -0.66
CA PHE A 79 11.67 15.56 -0.82
C PHE A 79 11.06 15.94 0.54
N LEU A 80 11.21 15.11 1.58
CA LEU A 80 10.68 15.40 2.92
C LEU A 80 11.33 16.64 3.51
N ALA A 81 12.62 16.84 3.33
CA ALA A 81 13.31 18.07 3.74
C ALA A 81 12.75 19.31 3.02
N ALA A 82 12.44 19.21 1.73
CA ALA A 82 11.79 20.29 0.99
C ALA A 82 10.36 20.58 1.49
N VAL A 83 9.61 19.56 1.89
CA VAL A 83 8.27 19.72 2.49
C VAL A 83 8.35 20.48 3.80
N GLU A 84 9.35 20.21 4.67
CA GLU A 84 9.53 20.91 5.94
C GLU A 84 9.69 22.42 5.73
N VAL A 85 10.40 22.86 4.68
CA VAL A 85 10.53 24.28 4.34
C VAL A 85 9.17 24.93 4.10
N GLY A 86 8.31 24.31 3.29
CA GLY A 86 6.96 24.81 3.01
C GLY A 86 6.06 24.77 4.25
N SER A 87 6.17 23.70 5.04
CA SER A 87 5.42 23.52 6.27
C SER A 87 5.81 24.56 7.34
N ALA A 88 7.10 24.78 7.56
CA ALA A 88 7.60 25.77 8.48
C ALA A 88 7.19 27.20 8.07
N PHE A 89 7.13 27.48 6.76
CA PHE A 89 6.65 28.78 6.28
C PHE A 89 5.17 29.04 6.64
N ILE A 90 4.31 28.02 6.54
CA ILE A 90 2.87 28.18 6.79
C ILE A 90 2.53 28.05 8.27
N PHE A 91 3.13 27.09 8.97
CA PHE A 91 2.78 26.72 10.35
C PHE A 91 3.79 27.21 11.40
N GLY A 92 4.88 27.87 10.98
CA GLY A 92 5.95 28.30 11.89
C GLY A 92 6.58 27.10 12.62
N ASN A 93 6.82 27.26 13.91
CA ASN A 93 7.44 26.22 14.74
C ASN A 93 6.65 24.90 14.87
N LEU A 94 5.35 24.91 14.55
CA LEU A 94 4.53 23.69 14.47
C LEU A 94 4.87 22.84 13.25
N GLY A 95 5.42 23.45 12.19
CA GLY A 95 5.83 22.78 10.97
C GLY A 95 7.25 22.20 11.03
N LEU A 96 8.02 22.53 12.05
CA LEU A 96 9.37 22.02 12.25
C LEU A 96 9.35 20.62 12.85
N GLY A 97 10.13 19.69 12.29
CA GLY A 97 10.31 18.36 12.85
C GLY A 97 10.91 18.40 14.26
N PRO A 98 10.64 17.42 15.14
CA PRO A 98 11.08 17.44 16.54
C PRO A 98 12.59 17.55 16.74
N ALA A 99 13.40 17.19 15.74
CA ALA A 99 14.85 17.33 15.77
C ALA A 99 15.31 18.77 15.42
N SER A 100 14.44 19.61 14.87
CA SER A 100 14.78 20.97 14.43
C SER A 100 14.78 21.95 15.58
N GLU A 101 15.70 22.93 15.57
CA GLU A 101 15.79 23.97 16.58
C GLU A 101 14.52 24.83 16.57
N GLY A 102 13.91 25.02 17.73
CA GLY A 102 12.65 25.77 17.91
C GLY A 102 11.38 24.94 17.67
N SER A 103 11.49 23.66 17.40
CA SER A 103 10.34 22.76 17.27
C SER A 103 9.53 22.70 18.57
N LEU A 104 8.19 22.60 18.44
CA LEU A 104 7.26 22.40 19.54
C LEU A 104 6.92 20.92 19.79
N GLY A 105 7.58 20.01 19.08
CA GLY A 105 7.35 18.58 19.13
C GLY A 105 6.70 18.04 17.85
N PHE A 106 6.17 16.82 17.90
CA PHE A 106 5.54 16.18 16.76
C PHE A 106 4.07 16.58 16.60
N PHE A 107 3.72 17.17 15.47
CA PHE A 107 2.36 17.56 15.09
C PHE A 107 2.00 16.95 13.74
N PHE A 108 1.18 15.92 13.75
CA PHE A 108 0.79 15.19 12.52
C PHE A 108 0.24 16.10 11.42
N PHE A 109 -0.65 17.03 11.79
CA PHE A 109 -1.32 17.92 10.83
C PHE A 109 -0.35 18.83 10.08
N SER A 110 0.64 19.40 10.77
CA SER A 110 1.57 20.39 10.20
C SER A 110 2.88 19.81 9.69
N GLN A 111 3.22 18.56 10.04
CA GLN A 111 4.48 17.93 9.63
C GLN A 111 4.27 16.78 8.65
N VAL A 112 3.17 16.00 8.78
CA VAL A 112 2.92 14.83 7.95
C VAL A 112 1.95 15.14 6.81
N LEU A 113 0.81 15.79 7.05
CA LEU A 113 -0.16 16.04 5.98
C LEU A 113 0.36 16.92 4.84
N PRO A 114 1.26 17.89 5.03
CA PRO A 114 1.87 18.63 3.93
C PRO A 114 2.65 17.74 2.94
N THR A 115 3.18 16.59 3.37
CA THR A 115 3.86 15.65 2.46
C THR A 115 2.91 15.15 1.36
N VAL A 116 1.64 14.92 1.69
CA VAL A 116 0.61 14.49 0.74
C VAL A 116 0.38 15.56 -0.33
N VAL A 117 0.32 16.83 0.09
CA VAL A 117 0.07 17.98 -0.80
C VAL A 117 1.21 18.14 -1.79
N VAL A 118 2.44 18.18 -1.30
CA VAL A 118 3.63 18.39 -2.15
C VAL A 118 3.87 17.18 -3.05
N PHE A 119 3.63 15.95 -2.54
CA PHE A 119 3.78 14.74 -3.34
C PHE A 119 2.75 14.68 -4.48
N ALA A 120 1.50 15.05 -4.22
CA ALA A 120 0.47 15.10 -5.25
C ALA A 120 0.82 16.13 -6.34
N ALA A 121 1.35 17.30 -5.96
CA ALA A 121 1.86 18.29 -6.90
C ALA A 121 3.01 17.75 -7.76
N LEU A 122 3.99 17.09 -7.13
CA LEU A 122 5.13 16.46 -7.83
C LEU A 122 4.66 15.39 -8.81
N MET A 123 3.77 14.49 -8.37
CA MET A 123 3.23 13.43 -9.22
C MET A 123 2.47 14.00 -10.41
N SER A 124 1.66 15.05 -10.22
CA SER A 124 0.95 15.73 -11.29
C SER A 124 1.92 16.32 -12.35
N ILE A 125 3.04 16.90 -11.91
CA ILE A 125 4.11 17.35 -12.80
C ILE A 125 4.72 16.18 -13.58
N LEU A 126 5.08 15.07 -12.90
CA LEU A 126 5.70 13.90 -13.52
C LEU A 126 4.76 13.23 -14.53
N TYR A 127 3.45 13.23 -14.27
CA TYR A 127 2.45 12.79 -15.22
C TYR A 127 2.33 13.73 -16.42
N TYR A 128 2.29 15.04 -16.19
CA TYR A 128 2.26 16.04 -17.27
C TYR A 128 3.48 15.92 -18.20
N LEU A 129 4.67 15.67 -17.65
CA LEU A 129 5.91 15.48 -18.41
C LEU A 129 6.03 14.11 -19.09
N GLY A 130 5.11 13.19 -18.87
CA GLY A 130 5.15 11.84 -19.45
C GLY A 130 6.10 10.85 -18.77
N VAL A 131 6.80 11.26 -17.72
CA VAL A 131 7.79 10.40 -17.03
C VAL A 131 7.11 9.17 -16.42
N MET A 132 5.99 9.38 -15.70
CA MET A 132 5.28 8.29 -15.05
C MET A 132 4.70 7.27 -16.03
N GLN A 133 4.26 7.72 -17.21
CA GLN A 133 3.76 6.83 -18.26
C GLN A 133 4.84 5.84 -18.72
N VAL A 134 6.09 6.29 -18.85
CA VAL A 134 7.22 5.42 -19.23
C VAL A 134 7.49 4.40 -18.13
N VAL A 135 7.54 4.84 -16.88
CA VAL A 135 7.80 3.95 -15.72
C VAL A 135 6.71 2.88 -15.60
N VAL A 136 5.44 3.30 -15.60
CA VAL A 136 4.29 2.39 -15.45
C VAL A 136 4.22 1.38 -16.60
N ARG A 137 4.44 1.82 -17.87
CA ARG A 137 4.48 0.92 -19.04
C ARG A 137 5.62 -0.09 -18.94
N GLY A 138 6.81 0.35 -18.48
CA GLY A 138 7.94 -0.56 -18.26
C GLY A 138 7.63 -1.64 -17.24
N MET A 139 7.02 -1.29 -16.11
CA MET A 139 6.60 -2.25 -15.09
C MET A 139 5.50 -3.18 -15.62
N ALA A 140 4.50 -2.65 -16.31
CA ALA A 140 3.42 -3.45 -16.91
C ALA A 140 3.96 -4.45 -17.93
N TRP A 141 4.95 -4.07 -18.74
CA TRP A 141 5.61 -4.98 -19.67
C TRP A 141 6.29 -6.16 -18.96
N VAL A 142 7.03 -5.88 -17.87
CA VAL A 142 7.68 -6.94 -17.05
C VAL A 142 6.64 -7.89 -16.47
N VAL A 143 5.61 -7.33 -15.81
CA VAL A 143 4.54 -8.12 -15.16
C VAL A 143 3.80 -8.97 -16.17
N ARG A 144 3.34 -8.38 -17.28
CA ARG A 144 2.64 -9.08 -18.37
C ARG A 144 3.49 -10.19 -18.95
N ARG A 145 4.77 -9.91 -19.24
CA ARG A 145 5.68 -10.89 -19.86
C ARG A 145 5.96 -12.09 -18.95
N ALA A 146 6.02 -11.83 -17.63
CA ALA A 146 6.29 -12.86 -16.63
C ALA A 146 5.05 -13.71 -16.32
N LEU A 147 3.89 -13.09 -16.08
CA LEU A 147 2.68 -13.76 -15.58
C LEU A 147 1.76 -14.23 -16.70
N GLY A 148 1.88 -13.70 -17.93
CA GLY A 148 0.96 -13.97 -19.04
C GLY A 148 -0.45 -13.42 -18.79
N THR A 149 -0.55 -12.32 -18.04
CA THR A 149 -1.78 -11.58 -17.75
C THR A 149 -2.13 -10.63 -18.91
N SER A 150 -3.37 -10.16 -18.99
CA SER A 150 -3.78 -9.21 -20.03
C SER A 150 -3.12 -7.84 -19.89
N GLY A 151 -3.15 -7.05 -20.97
CA GLY A 151 -2.61 -5.70 -20.99
C GLY A 151 -3.26 -4.79 -19.95
N PRO A 152 -4.60 -4.65 -19.93
CA PRO A 152 -5.29 -3.76 -19.01
C PRO A 152 -5.03 -4.08 -17.53
N GLU A 153 -5.17 -5.35 -17.09
CA GLU A 153 -4.94 -5.69 -15.70
C GLU A 153 -3.48 -5.49 -15.28
N SER A 154 -2.52 -5.82 -16.16
CA SER A 154 -1.09 -5.61 -15.89
C SER A 154 -0.75 -4.13 -15.77
N LEU A 155 -1.35 -3.27 -16.61
CA LEU A 155 -1.13 -1.82 -16.58
C LEU A 155 -1.72 -1.19 -15.33
N SER A 156 -2.97 -1.52 -14.98
CA SER A 156 -3.61 -0.99 -13.77
C SER A 156 -2.88 -1.40 -12.50
N VAL A 157 -2.52 -2.69 -12.37
CA VAL A 157 -1.77 -3.18 -11.19
C VAL A 157 -0.38 -2.55 -11.09
N SER A 158 0.30 -2.33 -12.23
CA SER A 158 1.59 -1.64 -12.25
C SER A 158 1.47 -0.15 -11.92
N ALA A 159 0.41 0.51 -12.35
CA ALA A 159 0.13 1.90 -11.99
C ALA A 159 -0.11 2.04 -10.47
N ASN A 160 -0.79 1.08 -9.84
CA ASN A 160 -1.05 1.07 -8.41
C ASN A 160 0.22 1.04 -7.53
N ILE A 161 1.39 0.73 -8.08
CA ILE A 161 2.66 0.83 -7.33
C ILE A 161 2.95 2.28 -6.93
N PHE A 162 2.47 3.25 -7.72
CA PHE A 162 2.78 4.68 -7.59
C PHE A 162 1.57 5.55 -7.27
N VAL A 163 0.39 5.18 -7.79
CA VAL A 163 -0.86 5.93 -7.63
C VAL A 163 -1.88 5.15 -6.81
N GLY A 164 -2.94 5.83 -6.39
CA GLY A 164 -3.99 5.24 -5.57
C GLY A 164 -4.90 4.26 -6.30
N GLN A 165 -5.72 3.58 -5.52
CA GLN A 165 -6.66 2.56 -6.00
C GLN A 165 -7.82 3.11 -6.86
N THR A 166 -8.02 4.41 -6.86
CA THR A 166 -9.03 5.12 -7.68
C THR A 166 -8.43 5.66 -8.97
N GLU A 167 -7.17 6.05 -8.94
CA GLU A 167 -6.47 6.63 -10.09
C GLU A 167 -5.97 5.57 -11.07
N ALA A 168 -5.43 4.47 -10.57
CA ALA A 168 -4.87 3.44 -11.44
C ALA A 168 -5.90 2.81 -12.41
N PRO A 169 -7.17 2.56 -12.04
CA PRO A 169 -8.18 2.12 -13.00
C PRO A 169 -8.50 3.13 -14.10
N LEU A 170 -8.26 4.43 -13.90
CA LEU A 170 -8.47 5.45 -14.92
C LEU A 170 -7.55 5.26 -16.13
N VAL A 171 -6.34 4.72 -15.91
CA VAL A 171 -5.37 4.41 -16.98
C VAL A 171 -5.93 3.40 -18.00
N ILE A 172 -6.85 2.56 -17.54
CA ILE A 172 -7.50 1.54 -18.36
C ILE A 172 -8.99 1.83 -18.59
N LYS A 173 -9.45 3.08 -18.36
CA LYS A 173 -10.86 3.49 -18.46
C LYS A 173 -11.60 2.91 -19.69
N PRO A 174 -11.08 2.95 -20.92
CA PRO A 174 -11.78 2.43 -22.11
C PRO A 174 -12.04 0.92 -22.07
N TYR A 175 -11.36 0.20 -21.18
CA TYR A 175 -11.40 -1.26 -21.11
C TYR A 175 -12.21 -1.78 -19.92
N VAL A 176 -12.47 -0.97 -18.88
CA VAL A 176 -13.07 -1.40 -17.60
C VAL A 176 -14.41 -2.12 -17.80
N GLU A 177 -15.27 -1.61 -18.70
CA GLU A 177 -16.56 -2.26 -19.03
C GLU A 177 -16.40 -3.66 -19.63
N LYS A 178 -15.28 -3.93 -20.31
CA LYS A 178 -15.02 -5.15 -21.06
C LYS A 178 -14.15 -6.18 -20.32
N LEU A 179 -13.63 -5.82 -19.16
CA LEU A 179 -12.80 -6.73 -18.36
C LEU A 179 -13.60 -7.96 -17.98
N THR A 180 -12.96 -9.13 -17.98
CA THR A 180 -13.54 -10.34 -17.37
C THR A 180 -13.70 -10.11 -15.87
N ARG A 181 -14.50 -10.96 -15.22
CA ARG A 181 -14.63 -10.91 -13.76
C ARG A 181 -13.30 -11.14 -13.04
N SER A 182 -12.45 -12.00 -13.59
CA SER A 182 -11.11 -12.26 -13.07
C SER A 182 -10.18 -11.05 -13.23
N GLU A 183 -10.22 -10.37 -14.36
CA GLU A 183 -9.44 -9.15 -14.61
C GLU A 183 -9.90 -8.00 -13.70
N LEU A 184 -11.23 -7.81 -13.53
CA LEU A 184 -11.77 -6.82 -12.61
C LEU A 184 -11.31 -7.10 -11.16
N MET A 185 -11.35 -8.37 -10.74
CA MET A 185 -10.80 -8.78 -9.45
C MET A 185 -9.31 -8.46 -9.31
N ALA A 186 -8.52 -8.64 -10.39
CA ALA A 186 -7.10 -8.32 -10.40
C ALA A 186 -6.85 -6.81 -10.23
N VAL A 187 -7.61 -5.97 -10.94
CA VAL A 187 -7.58 -4.50 -10.80
C VAL A 187 -7.91 -4.08 -9.37
N MET A 188 -9.01 -4.60 -8.81
CA MET A 188 -9.43 -4.31 -7.44
C MET A 188 -8.38 -4.77 -6.41
N THR A 189 -7.84 -5.97 -6.58
CA THR A 189 -6.81 -6.51 -5.68
C THR A 189 -5.52 -5.70 -5.75
N GLY A 190 -5.11 -5.26 -6.94
CA GLY A 190 -3.97 -4.37 -7.13
C GLY A 190 -4.08 -3.10 -6.30
N GLY A 191 -5.24 -2.44 -6.37
CA GLY A 191 -5.54 -1.26 -5.55
C GLY A 191 -5.58 -1.52 -4.05
N MET A 192 -6.04 -2.71 -3.63
CA MET A 192 -6.07 -3.11 -2.21
C MET A 192 -4.67 -3.50 -1.67
N ALA A 193 -3.79 -4.03 -2.51
CA ALA A 193 -2.49 -4.56 -2.09
C ALA A 193 -1.38 -3.51 -2.04
N THR A 194 -1.59 -2.33 -2.61
CA THR A 194 -0.60 -1.25 -2.72
C THR A 194 -1.07 0.01 -1.99
N ILE A 195 -0.21 0.99 -1.86
CA ILE A 195 -0.52 2.32 -1.30
C ILE A 195 -0.15 3.41 -2.30
N ALA A 196 -0.90 4.52 -2.25
CA ALA A 196 -0.57 5.70 -3.05
C ALA A 196 0.73 6.35 -2.56
N GLY A 197 1.53 6.86 -3.50
CA GLY A 197 2.84 7.44 -3.19
C GLY A 197 2.79 8.62 -2.20
N GLY A 198 1.74 9.46 -2.25
CA GLY A 198 1.58 10.55 -1.28
C GLY A 198 1.36 10.07 0.14
N VAL A 199 0.59 8.97 0.28
CA VAL A 199 0.37 8.33 1.58
C VAL A 199 1.65 7.60 2.05
N LEU A 200 2.39 6.97 1.12
CA LEU A 200 3.70 6.38 1.39
C LEU A 200 4.68 7.41 1.97
N ALA A 201 4.75 8.60 1.35
CA ALA A 201 5.61 9.67 1.84
C ALA A 201 5.28 10.06 3.30
N SER A 202 3.99 10.08 3.66
CA SER A 202 3.56 10.32 5.03
C SER A 202 4.06 9.23 5.99
N TYR A 203 3.98 7.94 5.58
CA TYR A 203 4.48 6.85 6.42
C TYR A 203 6.00 6.90 6.61
N VAL A 204 6.75 7.20 5.55
CA VAL A 204 8.20 7.41 5.65
C VAL A 204 8.53 8.51 6.65
N ALA A 205 7.81 9.63 6.59
CA ALA A 205 8.03 10.76 7.47
C ALA A 205 7.88 10.36 8.95
N PHE A 206 6.70 9.88 9.34
CA PHE A 206 6.46 9.67 10.77
C PHE A 206 7.05 8.36 11.33
N LEU A 207 7.12 7.27 10.55
CA LEU A 207 7.78 6.04 11.00
C LEU A 207 9.29 6.26 11.14
N GLY A 208 9.90 6.95 10.17
CA GLY A 208 11.33 7.28 10.20
C GLY A 208 11.69 8.10 11.41
N GLU A 209 10.87 9.09 11.75
CA GLU A 209 11.05 9.93 12.92
C GLU A 209 10.90 9.14 14.24
N ARG A 210 9.82 8.33 14.38
CA ARG A 210 9.60 7.50 15.57
C ARG A 210 10.72 6.47 15.76
N TYR A 211 11.21 5.91 14.68
CA TYR A 211 12.35 5.00 14.71
C TYR A 211 13.63 5.70 15.15
N ALA A 212 13.90 6.89 14.65
CA ALA A 212 15.04 7.71 15.04
C ALA A 212 15.00 8.06 16.54
N GLN A 213 13.83 8.45 17.05
CA GLN A 213 13.63 8.70 18.49
C GLN A 213 13.91 7.47 19.35
N ALA A 214 13.46 6.28 18.91
CA ALA A 214 13.64 5.04 19.66
C ALA A 214 15.07 4.49 19.64
N THR A 215 15.81 4.70 18.54
CA THR A 215 17.12 4.10 18.30
C THR A 215 18.29 5.06 18.46
N GLY A 216 18.03 6.36 18.50
CA GLY A 216 19.05 7.41 18.59
C GLY A 216 19.81 7.67 17.28
N VAL A 217 19.35 7.13 16.14
CA VAL A 217 19.92 7.43 14.81
C VAL A 217 19.39 8.76 14.28
N ALA A 218 20.02 9.30 13.23
CA ALA A 218 19.52 10.49 12.55
C ALA A 218 18.16 10.20 11.87
N VAL A 219 17.28 11.20 11.80
CA VAL A 219 15.93 11.05 11.22
C VAL A 219 15.98 10.60 9.77
N GLU A 220 16.93 11.10 9.00
CA GLU A 220 17.16 10.74 7.60
C GLU A 220 17.47 9.25 7.43
N VAL A 221 18.18 8.65 8.39
CA VAL A 221 18.48 7.20 8.38
C VAL A 221 17.21 6.39 8.59
N GLY A 222 16.35 6.81 9.53
CA GLY A 222 15.04 6.18 9.73
C GLY A 222 14.13 6.35 8.51
N GLN A 223 14.07 7.53 7.93
CA GLN A 223 13.29 7.81 6.71
C GLN A 223 13.81 7.00 5.52
N GLN A 224 15.11 6.91 5.32
CA GLN A 224 15.72 6.09 4.27
C GLN A 224 15.32 4.63 4.42
N LEU A 225 15.40 4.07 5.63
CA LEU A 225 15.02 2.68 5.94
C LEU A 225 13.56 2.41 5.55
N PHE A 226 12.63 3.24 6.00
CA PHE A 226 11.20 3.04 5.70
C PHE A 226 10.85 3.35 4.25
N ALA A 227 11.52 4.31 3.60
CA ALA A 227 11.34 4.56 2.17
C ALA A 227 11.72 3.33 1.34
N GLU A 228 12.87 2.71 1.60
CA GLU A 228 13.30 1.48 0.93
C GLU A 228 12.32 0.31 1.17
N GLN A 229 11.89 0.12 2.42
CA GLN A 229 10.96 -0.95 2.76
C GLN A 229 9.58 -0.77 2.12
N LEU A 230 8.99 0.43 2.21
CA LEU A 230 7.65 0.71 1.69
C LEU A 230 7.60 0.73 0.16
N LEU A 231 8.61 1.31 -0.50
CA LEU A 231 8.75 1.22 -1.96
C LEU A 231 8.91 -0.24 -2.40
N GLY A 232 9.77 -0.99 -1.70
CA GLY A 232 9.95 -2.42 -1.93
C GLY A 232 8.67 -3.21 -1.75
N ALA A 233 7.91 -2.92 -0.70
CA ALA A 233 6.60 -3.52 -0.43
C ALA A 233 5.62 -3.29 -1.58
N SER A 234 5.50 -2.04 -2.09
CA SER A 234 4.61 -1.71 -3.20
C SER A 234 4.97 -2.45 -4.49
N VAL A 235 6.27 -2.51 -4.83
CA VAL A 235 6.73 -3.24 -6.04
C VAL A 235 6.48 -4.74 -5.91
N MET A 236 6.79 -5.33 -4.76
CA MET A 236 6.56 -6.76 -4.50
C MET A 236 5.07 -7.11 -4.40
N ALA A 237 4.22 -6.17 -4.03
CA ALA A 237 2.78 -6.37 -3.92
C ALA A 237 2.09 -6.55 -5.30
N ALA A 238 2.62 -5.98 -6.37
CA ALA A 238 2.01 -6.08 -7.71
C ALA A 238 1.89 -7.53 -8.22
N PRO A 239 2.97 -8.34 -8.31
CA PRO A 239 2.84 -9.75 -8.67
C PRO A 239 2.04 -10.55 -7.64
N ALA A 240 2.16 -10.24 -6.34
CA ALA A 240 1.39 -10.90 -5.30
C ALA A 240 -0.13 -10.70 -5.46
N ALA A 241 -0.55 -9.47 -5.76
CA ALA A 241 -1.95 -9.13 -6.00
C ALA A 241 -2.53 -9.94 -7.18
N LEU A 242 -1.80 -10.02 -8.29
CA LEU A 242 -2.20 -10.80 -9.45
C LEU A 242 -2.31 -12.29 -9.14
N ILE A 243 -1.32 -12.88 -8.44
CA ILE A 243 -1.38 -14.28 -8.01
C ILE A 243 -2.66 -14.56 -7.23
N LEU A 244 -2.91 -13.75 -6.20
CA LEU A 244 -4.01 -14.00 -5.26
C LEU A 244 -5.36 -13.69 -5.87
N ALA A 245 -5.47 -12.66 -6.72
CA ALA A 245 -6.67 -12.41 -7.52
C ALA A 245 -7.02 -13.61 -8.42
N LYS A 246 -6.02 -14.12 -9.17
CA LYS A 246 -6.19 -15.26 -10.08
C LYS A 246 -6.42 -16.62 -9.38
N ILE A 247 -6.05 -16.75 -8.09
CA ILE A 247 -6.42 -17.90 -7.27
C ILE A 247 -7.87 -17.75 -6.76
N LEU A 248 -8.23 -16.59 -6.22
CA LEU A 248 -9.56 -16.36 -5.64
C LEU A 248 -10.67 -16.32 -6.69
N ILE A 249 -10.44 -15.65 -7.81
CA ILE A 249 -11.32 -15.60 -8.98
C ILE A 249 -10.50 -16.00 -10.22
N PRO A 250 -10.37 -17.31 -10.49
CA PRO A 250 -9.68 -17.78 -11.68
C PRO A 250 -10.38 -17.34 -12.96
N GLU A 251 -9.61 -17.24 -14.04
CA GLU A 251 -10.17 -16.94 -15.35
C GLU A 251 -11.05 -18.07 -15.86
N THR A 252 -12.30 -17.76 -16.12
CA THR A 252 -13.31 -18.70 -16.62
C THR A 252 -14.01 -18.21 -17.88
N GLU A 253 -13.73 -16.96 -18.26
CA GLU A 253 -14.29 -16.28 -19.42
C GLU A 253 -13.24 -16.19 -20.53
N ASP A 254 -13.68 -16.00 -21.76
CA ASP A 254 -12.77 -15.71 -22.88
C ASP A 254 -12.30 -14.25 -22.71
N VAL A 255 -11.00 -14.10 -22.50
CA VAL A 255 -10.39 -12.76 -22.40
C VAL A 255 -10.57 -12.05 -23.75
N PRO A 256 -11.24 -10.90 -23.80
CA PRO A 256 -11.42 -10.17 -25.05
C PRO A 256 -10.06 -9.90 -25.71
N ASP A 257 -9.97 -10.01 -27.04
CA ASP A 257 -8.75 -9.68 -27.78
C ASP A 257 -8.54 -8.15 -27.80
N VAL A 258 -8.25 -7.62 -26.61
CA VAL A 258 -7.95 -6.21 -26.39
C VAL A 258 -6.46 -5.95 -26.63
N ASP A 259 -5.66 -7.01 -26.66
CA ASP A 259 -4.20 -6.93 -26.73
C ASP A 259 -3.68 -6.29 -28.00
N ALA A 260 -4.32 -6.54 -29.16
CA ALA A 260 -3.92 -5.93 -30.42
C ALA A 260 -4.21 -4.41 -30.45
N ARG A 261 -5.30 -3.98 -29.83
CA ARG A 261 -5.67 -2.55 -29.72
C ARG A 261 -4.89 -1.84 -28.61
N PHE A 262 -4.61 -2.57 -27.50
CA PHE A 262 -3.89 -2.03 -26.34
C PHE A 262 -2.47 -1.56 -26.69
N THR A 263 -1.79 -2.22 -27.63
CA THR A 263 -0.46 -1.78 -28.12
C THR A 263 -0.53 -0.54 -29.00
N THR A 264 -1.67 -0.27 -29.64
CA THR A 264 -1.88 0.89 -30.53
C THR A 264 -2.45 2.07 -29.75
N ASP A 265 -3.45 1.85 -28.90
CA ASP A 265 -4.16 2.91 -28.18
C ASP A 265 -3.45 3.35 -26.88
N ALA A 266 -2.55 2.50 -26.34
CA ALA A 266 -1.71 2.87 -25.19
C ALA A 266 -0.74 4.05 -25.48
N ASN A 267 -0.53 4.37 -26.77
CA ASN A 267 0.19 5.58 -27.16
C ASN A 267 -0.68 6.85 -27.06
N GLU A 268 -2.02 6.70 -27.05
CA GLU A 268 -2.98 7.80 -26.96
C GLU A 268 -3.66 7.91 -25.58
N ALA A 269 -3.49 6.91 -24.70
CA ALA A 269 -4.01 6.97 -23.34
C ALA A 269 -3.24 8.04 -22.52
N THR A 270 -3.72 9.24 -22.55
CA THR A 270 -3.36 10.29 -21.60
C THR A 270 -3.89 9.87 -20.24
N LEU A 271 -2.99 9.69 -19.26
CA LEU A 271 -3.40 9.54 -17.86
C LEU A 271 -4.11 10.83 -17.43
N PRO A 272 -5.28 10.75 -16.78
CA PRO A 272 -5.95 11.94 -16.27
C PRO A 272 -5.00 12.68 -15.32
N SER A 273 -5.00 13.99 -15.44
CA SER A 273 -4.09 14.84 -14.68
C SER A 273 -4.48 15.00 -13.22
N THR A 274 -5.69 14.58 -12.81
CA THR A 274 -6.18 14.75 -11.43
C THR A 274 -7.25 13.73 -11.06
N ALA A 275 -7.16 13.20 -9.85
CA ALA A 275 -8.08 12.23 -9.25
C ALA A 275 -9.23 12.88 -8.44
N SER A 276 -9.42 14.20 -8.53
CA SER A 276 -10.19 14.95 -7.54
C SER A 276 -11.66 15.15 -7.80
N ASP A 277 -12.15 14.94 -9.03
CA ASP A 277 -13.51 15.39 -9.35
C ASP A 277 -14.62 14.35 -9.18
N GLU A 278 -14.30 13.09 -8.88
CA GLU A 278 -15.30 12.03 -8.81
C GLU A 278 -15.84 11.70 -7.40
N ALA A 279 -15.21 12.17 -6.32
CA ALA A 279 -15.77 12.00 -4.98
C ALA A 279 -16.98 12.94 -4.70
N THR A 280 -17.21 13.94 -5.56
CA THR A 280 -18.31 14.91 -5.46
C THR A 280 -19.26 14.92 -6.66
N ALA A 281 -19.06 14.08 -7.67
CA ALA A 281 -19.88 14.06 -8.89
C ALA A 281 -21.23 13.34 -8.73
N GLY A 282 -21.96 13.70 -7.69
CA GLY A 282 -23.42 13.46 -7.61
C GLY A 282 -24.26 14.50 -8.34
N VAL A 283 -23.69 15.61 -8.82
CA VAL A 283 -24.43 16.67 -9.53
C VAL A 283 -23.49 17.39 -10.52
N ASN A 284 -23.83 17.28 -11.79
CA ASN A 284 -23.27 17.98 -12.97
C ASN A 284 -22.16 17.25 -13.75
N ALA A 285 -22.59 16.32 -14.60
CA ALA A 285 -21.84 15.86 -15.77
C ALA A 285 -21.87 16.95 -16.85
N ALA A 286 -20.91 17.82 -16.90
CA ALA A 286 -20.54 18.63 -18.09
C ALA A 286 -19.35 19.56 -17.81
N VAL A 287 -18.17 19.05 -17.50
CA VAL A 287 -16.92 19.76 -17.79
C VAL A 287 -15.94 18.71 -18.33
N ILE A 288 -15.66 18.78 -19.62
CA ILE A 288 -14.50 18.12 -20.22
C ILE A 288 -13.31 18.91 -19.68
N ASP A 289 -12.65 18.38 -18.65
CA ASP A 289 -11.41 18.98 -18.16
C ASP A 289 -10.31 18.67 -19.17
N ASP A 290 -9.83 19.69 -19.86
CA ASP A 290 -8.77 19.59 -20.90
C ASP A 290 -7.38 19.22 -20.30
N GLY A 291 -7.30 18.78 -19.06
CA GLY A 291 -6.06 18.50 -18.35
C GLY A 291 -5.20 19.76 -18.12
N PRO A 292 -4.10 19.66 -17.34
CA PRO A 292 -3.26 20.81 -17.07
C PRO A 292 -2.61 21.35 -18.33
N LYS A 293 -2.68 22.67 -18.51
CA LYS A 293 -2.21 23.37 -19.71
C LYS A 293 -0.69 23.58 -19.74
N ASN A 294 -0.05 23.54 -18.57
CA ASN A 294 1.38 23.69 -18.41
C ASN A 294 1.84 23.11 -17.08
N VAL A 295 3.16 23.07 -16.85
CA VAL A 295 3.77 22.49 -15.64
C VAL A 295 3.29 23.20 -14.36
N ILE A 296 3.07 24.51 -14.39
CA ILE A 296 2.61 25.28 -13.22
C ILE A 296 1.16 24.93 -12.91
N ASP A 297 0.33 24.80 -13.92
CA ASP A 297 -1.06 24.39 -13.79
C ASP A 297 -1.15 22.94 -13.24
N ALA A 298 -0.30 22.03 -13.74
CA ALA A 298 -0.16 20.70 -13.21
C ALA A 298 0.22 20.69 -11.71
N ALA A 299 1.18 21.53 -11.33
CA ALA A 299 1.60 21.67 -9.94
C ALA A 299 0.46 22.19 -9.05
N ALA A 300 -0.25 23.24 -9.51
CA ALA A 300 -1.34 23.86 -8.78
C ALA A 300 -2.53 22.92 -8.59
N SER A 301 -2.95 22.25 -9.66
CA SER A 301 -4.00 21.22 -9.60
C SER A 301 -3.63 20.09 -8.67
N GLY A 302 -2.42 19.51 -8.82
CA GLY A 302 -1.94 18.45 -7.95
C GLY A 302 -1.87 18.86 -6.48
N ALA A 303 -1.45 20.10 -6.18
CA ALA A 303 -1.45 20.64 -4.81
C ALA A 303 -2.88 20.76 -4.25
N ALA A 304 -3.84 21.23 -5.05
CA ALA A 304 -5.24 21.34 -4.63
C ALA A 304 -5.83 19.97 -4.30
N ASP A 305 -5.55 18.96 -5.10
CA ASP A 305 -6.01 17.59 -4.89
C ASP A 305 -5.32 16.94 -3.69
N GLY A 306 -4.00 17.14 -3.56
CA GLY A 306 -3.25 16.72 -2.39
C GLY A 306 -3.79 17.35 -1.09
N MET A 307 -4.25 18.60 -1.12
CA MET A 307 -4.88 19.24 0.03
C MET A 307 -6.21 18.59 0.41
N LYS A 308 -7.08 18.30 -0.58
CA LYS A 308 -8.34 17.56 -0.34
C LYS A 308 -8.05 16.20 0.30
N LEU A 309 -7.06 15.46 -0.25
CA LEU A 309 -6.66 14.16 0.28
C LEU A 309 -6.11 14.29 1.71
N ALA A 310 -5.25 15.26 1.99
CA ALA A 310 -4.70 15.52 3.32
C ALA A 310 -5.80 15.82 4.35
N LEU A 311 -6.76 16.68 4.00
CA LEU A 311 -7.90 16.99 4.86
C LEU A 311 -8.78 15.74 5.13
N ASN A 312 -9.03 14.93 4.11
CA ASN A 312 -9.76 13.68 4.26
C ASN A 312 -9.03 12.69 5.17
N ILE A 313 -7.71 12.53 5.03
CA ILE A 313 -6.88 11.71 5.92
C ILE A 313 -7.00 12.21 7.37
N GLY A 314 -6.84 13.52 7.59
CA GLY A 314 -6.99 14.11 8.92
C GLY A 314 -8.36 13.87 9.54
N ALA A 315 -9.43 14.08 8.78
CA ALA A 315 -10.80 13.83 9.23
C ALA A 315 -11.05 12.35 9.56
N MET A 316 -10.57 11.44 8.70
CA MET A 316 -10.68 9.99 8.93
C MET A 316 -9.92 9.56 10.18
N LEU A 317 -8.70 10.05 10.39
CA LEU A 317 -7.92 9.73 11.59
C LEU A 317 -8.63 10.18 12.86
N ILE A 318 -9.13 11.42 12.92
CA ILE A 318 -9.89 11.91 14.06
C ILE A 318 -11.09 11.01 14.34
N ALA A 319 -11.88 10.70 13.30
CA ALA A 319 -13.07 9.87 13.44
C ALA A 319 -12.76 8.44 13.89
N PHE A 320 -11.82 7.76 13.20
CA PHE A 320 -11.53 6.35 13.49
C PHE A 320 -10.80 6.17 14.82
N LEU A 321 -9.85 7.04 15.17
CA LEU A 321 -9.18 6.98 16.47
C LEU A 321 -10.17 7.22 17.63
N ALA A 322 -11.11 8.18 17.47
CA ALA A 322 -12.16 8.39 18.44
C ALA A 322 -13.11 7.18 18.57
N LEU A 323 -13.53 6.59 17.44
CA LEU A 323 -14.38 5.39 17.45
C LEU A 323 -13.67 4.20 18.09
N ILE A 324 -12.40 3.96 17.78
CA ILE A 324 -11.60 2.90 18.40
C ILE A 324 -11.48 3.14 19.91
N ALA A 325 -11.26 4.39 20.35
CA ALA A 325 -11.21 4.72 21.77
C ALA A 325 -12.53 4.45 22.48
N ILE A 326 -13.69 4.79 21.85
CA ILE A 326 -15.03 4.50 22.38
C ILE A 326 -15.27 2.98 22.46
N ILE A 327 -14.90 2.23 21.41
CA ILE A 327 -15.05 0.78 21.38
C ILE A 327 -14.16 0.14 22.44
N ASN A 328 -12.89 0.55 22.55
CA ASN A 328 -11.98 0.06 23.56
C ASN A 328 -12.48 0.35 24.98
N GLY A 329 -12.98 1.56 25.23
CA GLY A 329 -13.58 1.92 26.52
C GLY A 329 -14.82 1.08 26.86
N SER A 330 -15.71 0.89 25.88
CA SER A 330 -16.93 0.09 26.06
C SER A 330 -16.63 -1.38 26.31
N LEU A 331 -15.72 -1.95 25.51
CA LEU A 331 -15.29 -3.35 25.67
C LEU A 331 -14.49 -3.56 26.97
N GLY A 332 -13.62 -2.60 27.32
CA GLY A 332 -12.87 -2.62 28.56
C GLY A 332 -13.80 -2.66 29.78
N TRP A 333 -14.78 -1.76 29.83
CA TRP A 333 -15.81 -1.75 30.86
C TRP A 333 -16.59 -3.09 30.92
N ALA A 334 -16.96 -3.65 29.76
CA ALA A 334 -17.68 -4.92 29.73
C ALA A 334 -16.82 -6.09 30.25
N VAL A 335 -15.53 -6.12 29.92
CA VAL A 335 -14.59 -7.16 30.36
C VAL A 335 -14.31 -7.06 31.86
N GLU A 336 -14.21 -5.83 32.39
CA GLU A 336 -14.05 -5.58 33.83
C GLU A 336 -15.24 -6.09 34.66
N LEU A 337 -16.47 -6.03 34.12
CA LEU A 337 -17.65 -6.62 34.78
C LEU A 337 -17.52 -8.11 35.03
N PHE A 338 -16.71 -8.82 34.24
CA PHE A 338 -16.40 -10.24 34.43
C PHE A 338 -15.13 -10.49 35.29
N GLY A 339 -14.56 -9.43 35.90
CA GLY A 339 -13.39 -9.53 36.75
C GLY A 339 -12.07 -9.71 36.00
N VAL A 340 -12.04 -9.43 34.69
CA VAL A 340 -10.82 -9.50 33.87
C VAL A 340 -10.22 -8.10 33.76
N THR A 341 -8.97 -7.94 34.21
CA THR A 341 -8.18 -6.71 34.06
C THR A 341 -7.38 -6.74 32.77
N LEU A 342 -7.50 -5.70 31.97
CA LEU A 342 -6.69 -5.55 30.75
C LEU A 342 -5.26 -5.14 31.10
N PRO A 343 -4.25 -5.58 30.33
CA PRO A 343 -2.89 -5.08 30.48
C PRO A 343 -2.82 -3.56 30.23
N GLU A 344 -1.99 -2.86 31.00
CA GLU A 344 -1.80 -1.43 30.86
C GLU A 344 -1.39 -1.06 29.40
N GLY A 345 -2.01 -0.02 28.86
CA GLY A 345 -1.74 0.51 27.53
C GLY A 345 -2.29 -0.33 26.36
N LYS A 346 -3.07 -1.40 26.60
CA LYS A 346 -3.69 -2.20 25.53
C LYS A 346 -5.21 -2.05 25.52
N GLY A 347 -5.77 -1.76 24.36
CA GLY A 347 -7.22 -1.72 24.14
C GLY A 347 -7.82 -3.13 24.07
N ALA A 348 -9.07 -3.28 24.53
CA ALA A 348 -9.78 -4.56 24.49
C ALA A 348 -9.98 -5.06 23.05
N LEU A 349 -10.27 -4.16 22.11
CA LEU A 349 -10.40 -4.47 20.69
C LEU A 349 -9.06 -4.96 20.10
N ASP A 350 -7.96 -4.27 20.41
CA ASP A 350 -6.63 -4.63 19.92
C ASP A 350 -6.20 -6.01 20.40
N LEU A 351 -6.51 -6.35 21.67
CA LEU A 351 -6.27 -7.66 22.22
C LEU A 351 -7.14 -8.74 21.57
N ALA A 352 -8.44 -8.48 21.40
CA ALA A 352 -9.34 -9.43 20.75
C ALA A 352 -8.91 -9.74 19.32
N LEU A 353 -8.61 -8.69 18.53
CA LEU A 353 -8.08 -8.84 17.18
C LEU A 353 -6.71 -9.52 17.18
N GLY A 354 -5.87 -9.18 18.14
CA GLY A 354 -4.57 -9.78 18.36
C GLY A 354 -4.65 -11.29 18.56
N PHE A 355 -5.54 -11.76 19.40
CA PHE A 355 -5.75 -13.20 19.62
C PHE A 355 -6.35 -13.90 18.40
N VAL A 356 -7.35 -13.31 17.75
CA VAL A 356 -7.98 -13.89 16.55
C VAL A 356 -6.99 -14.03 15.41
N LEU A 357 -6.09 -13.05 15.23
CA LEU A 357 -5.11 -13.02 14.14
C LEU A 357 -3.72 -13.55 14.55
N ALA A 358 -3.53 -13.98 15.83
CA ALA A 358 -2.29 -14.59 16.29
C ALA A 358 -1.82 -15.78 15.43
N PRO A 359 -2.68 -16.70 14.96
CA PRO A 359 -2.26 -17.78 14.08
C PRO A 359 -1.71 -17.26 12.73
N VAL A 360 -2.30 -16.19 12.21
CA VAL A 360 -1.82 -15.54 10.97
C VAL A 360 -0.47 -14.86 11.22
N ALA A 361 -0.32 -14.13 12.32
CA ALA A 361 0.94 -13.51 12.73
C ALA A 361 2.06 -14.54 12.88
N TRP A 362 1.75 -15.67 13.51
CA TRP A 362 2.70 -16.78 13.64
C TRP A 362 3.08 -17.34 12.27
N LEU A 363 2.12 -17.55 11.39
CA LEU A 363 2.33 -18.10 10.05
C LEU A 363 3.26 -17.20 9.21
N VAL A 364 3.09 -15.88 9.29
CA VAL A 364 3.89 -14.87 8.56
C VAL A 364 5.33 -14.76 9.09
N GLY A 365 5.64 -15.32 10.25
CA GLY A 365 7.00 -15.35 10.80
C GLY A 365 7.26 -14.35 11.92
N VAL A 366 6.22 -13.71 12.48
CA VAL A 366 6.35 -12.78 13.60
C VAL A 366 6.88 -13.51 14.85
N PRO A 367 7.86 -12.97 15.58
CA PRO A 367 8.34 -13.53 16.85
C PRO A 367 7.21 -13.78 17.85
N MET A 368 7.30 -14.88 18.62
CA MET A 368 6.23 -15.31 19.53
C MET A 368 5.80 -14.24 20.53
N ALA A 369 6.76 -13.41 21.00
CA ALA A 369 6.47 -12.33 21.95
C ALA A 369 5.55 -11.25 21.36
N ASP A 370 5.55 -11.08 20.05
CA ASP A 370 4.89 -9.95 19.37
C ASP A 370 3.64 -10.38 18.57
N ILE A 371 3.29 -11.69 18.54
CA ILE A 371 2.22 -12.19 17.66
C ILE A 371 0.86 -11.54 17.93
N THR A 372 0.52 -11.29 19.18
CA THR A 372 -0.76 -10.65 19.56
C THR A 372 -0.74 -9.16 19.23
N THR A 373 0.37 -8.47 19.44
CA THR A 373 0.54 -7.06 19.11
C THR A 373 0.45 -6.85 17.59
N PHE A 374 1.17 -7.67 16.81
CA PHE A 374 1.08 -7.65 15.35
C PHE A 374 -0.34 -8.00 14.84
N GLY A 375 -0.98 -9.01 15.45
CA GLY A 375 -2.37 -9.36 15.13
C GLY A 375 -3.33 -8.19 15.37
N GLY A 376 -3.11 -7.39 16.41
CA GLY A 376 -3.83 -6.14 16.68
C GLY A 376 -3.63 -5.13 15.55
N PHE A 377 -2.40 -4.88 15.09
CA PHE A 377 -2.13 -4.00 13.95
C PHE A 377 -2.85 -4.46 12.69
N LEU A 378 -2.75 -5.76 12.37
CA LEU A 378 -3.39 -6.33 11.20
C LEU A 378 -4.92 -6.23 11.26
N GLY A 379 -5.50 -6.49 12.43
CA GLY A 379 -6.94 -6.38 12.66
C GLY A 379 -7.42 -4.93 12.50
N THR A 380 -6.71 -3.98 13.09
CA THR A 380 -6.99 -2.55 12.96
C THR A 380 -6.87 -2.09 11.51
N LYS A 381 -5.87 -2.57 10.75
CA LYS A 381 -5.76 -2.31 9.32
C LYS A 381 -7.03 -2.73 8.58
N VAL A 382 -7.51 -3.94 8.80
CA VAL A 382 -8.66 -4.50 8.05
C VAL A 382 -9.97 -3.80 8.43
N ILE A 383 -10.18 -3.51 9.73
CA ILE A 383 -11.44 -2.94 10.24
C ILE A 383 -11.50 -1.43 10.02
N ALA A 384 -10.44 -0.71 10.37
CA ALA A 384 -10.34 0.74 10.20
C ALA A 384 -9.63 1.06 8.88
N ASN A 385 -8.32 1.20 8.94
CA ASN A 385 -7.44 1.36 7.77
C ASN A 385 -5.96 1.17 8.17
N GLU A 386 -5.09 1.12 7.16
CA GLU A 386 -3.65 0.97 7.34
C GLU A 386 -3.01 2.19 8.02
N PHE A 387 -3.58 3.38 7.84
CA PHE A 387 -3.03 4.60 8.44
C PHE A 387 -3.09 4.52 9.96
N VAL A 388 -4.24 4.15 10.53
CA VAL A 388 -4.39 3.92 11.97
C VAL A 388 -3.48 2.79 12.44
N ALA A 389 -3.35 1.71 11.66
CA ALA A 389 -2.47 0.61 12.02
C ALA A 389 -0.99 1.04 12.05
N TYR A 390 -0.56 1.90 11.12
CA TYR A 390 0.79 2.46 11.14
C TYR A 390 1.03 3.42 12.30
N THR A 391 0.02 4.16 12.77
CA THR A 391 0.19 4.98 14.00
C THR A 391 0.42 4.09 15.22
N LEU A 392 -0.30 2.98 15.36
CA LEU A 392 -0.07 1.99 16.41
C LEU A 392 1.32 1.35 16.30
N LEU A 393 1.78 1.04 15.09
CA LEU A 393 3.14 0.56 14.86
C LEU A 393 4.18 1.60 15.27
N ALA A 394 3.99 2.86 14.90
CA ALA A 394 4.88 3.97 15.24
C ALA A 394 5.00 4.15 16.77
N ASP A 395 3.89 4.08 17.49
CA ASP A 395 3.87 4.16 18.94
C ASP A 395 4.58 2.96 19.59
N ALA A 396 4.39 1.76 19.05
CA ALA A 396 5.09 0.54 19.51
C ALA A 396 6.61 0.61 19.25
N ILE A 397 7.03 1.21 18.12
CA ILE A 397 8.44 1.48 17.81
C ILE A 397 9.01 2.47 18.84
N ALA A 398 8.34 3.60 19.05
CA ALA A 398 8.77 4.64 20.00
C ALA A 398 8.88 4.10 21.45
N ALA A 399 7.97 3.22 21.85
CA ALA A 399 8.00 2.55 23.15
C ALA A 399 9.04 1.42 23.26
N GLY A 400 9.70 1.02 22.18
CA GLY A 400 10.62 -0.12 22.15
C GLY A 400 9.95 -1.45 22.53
N SER A 401 8.63 -1.56 22.32
CA SER A 401 7.81 -2.68 22.83
C SER A 401 7.74 -3.88 21.88
N ILE A 402 8.33 -3.78 20.69
CA ILE A 402 8.35 -4.83 19.65
C ILE A 402 9.76 -5.05 19.10
N GLN A 403 10.02 -6.24 18.61
CA GLN A 403 11.32 -6.63 18.08
C GLN A 403 11.58 -6.03 16.68
N PRO A 404 12.85 -5.79 16.28
CA PRO A 404 13.19 -5.28 14.93
C PRO A 404 12.60 -6.12 13.80
N LYS A 405 12.58 -7.44 13.92
CA LYS A 405 11.97 -8.35 12.95
C LYS A 405 10.47 -8.10 12.81
N THR A 406 9.77 -7.81 13.90
CA THR A 406 8.34 -7.47 13.90
C THR A 406 8.10 -6.14 13.22
N ILE A 407 8.98 -5.13 13.44
CA ILE A 407 8.90 -3.84 12.75
C ILE A 407 8.94 -4.05 11.23
N THR A 408 9.94 -4.81 10.74
CA THR A 408 10.06 -5.12 9.32
C THR A 408 8.81 -5.83 8.79
N ILE A 409 8.39 -6.94 9.41
CA ILE A 409 7.22 -7.69 8.95
C ILE A 409 5.96 -6.82 8.95
N ALA A 410 5.75 -5.99 10.00
CA ALA A 410 4.62 -5.09 10.10
C ALA A 410 4.64 -4.01 9.00
N THR A 411 5.81 -3.41 8.73
CA THR A 411 5.96 -2.42 7.67
C THR A 411 5.47 -2.95 6.32
N PHE A 412 5.82 -4.19 5.97
CA PHE A 412 5.37 -4.82 4.73
C PHE A 412 3.91 -5.28 4.79
N ALA A 413 3.46 -5.86 5.91
CA ALA A 413 2.10 -6.38 6.05
C ALA A 413 1.03 -5.29 6.05
N LEU A 414 1.36 -4.11 6.58
CA LEU A 414 0.46 -2.97 6.61
C LEU A 414 0.44 -2.18 5.31
N CYS A 415 1.42 -2.37 4.41
CA CYS A 415 1.58 -1.64 3.16
C CYS A 415 0.52 -2.02 2.12
N GLY A 416 -0.67 -1.44 2.22
CA GLY A 416 -1.77 -1.64 1.27
C GLY A 416 -3.12 -1.22 1.82
N PHE A 417 -3.99 -0.78 0.93
CA PHE A 417 -5.36 -0.31 1.23
C PHE A 417 -6.39 -1.43 1.47
N ALA A 418 -5.94 -2.64 1.84
CA ALA A 418 -6.83 -3.77 2.08
C ALA A 418 -7.60 -3.64 3.40
N ASN A 419 -8.67 -2.85 3.37
CA ASN A 419 -9.57 -2.59 4.49
C ASN A 419 -11.03 -2.48 4.02
N LEU A 420 -11.98 -2.52 4.97
CA LEU A 420 -13.41 -2.51 4.65
C LEU A 420 -13.87 -1.20 4.00
N SER A 421 -13.29 -0.06 4.39
CA SER A 421 -13.65 1.24 3.82
C SER A 421 -13.24 1.36 2.35
N SER A 422 -12.16 0.70 1.95
CA SER A 422 -11.69 0.68 0.57
C SER A 422 -12.66 0.00 -0.40
N ILE A 423 -13.59 -0.83 0.07
CA ILE A 423 -14.67 -1.36 -0.76
C ILE A 423 -15.53 -0.20 -1.29
N GLY A 424 -15.92 0.71 -0.40
CA GLY A 424 -16.69 1.90 -0.77
C GLY A 424 -15.90 2.84 -1.69
N ILE A 425 -14.59 3.01 -1.41
CA ILE A 425 -13.69 3.83 -2.24
C ILE A 425 -13.59 3.26 -3.66
N GLN A 426 -13.44 1.94 -3.81
CA GLN A 426 -13.38 1.30 -5.13
C GLN A 426 -14.73 1.33 -5.87
N ILE A 427 -15.85 1.17 -5.16
CA ILE A 427 -17.17 1.33 -5.76
C ILE A 427 -17.32 2.76 -6.31
N GLY A 428 -16.88 3.77 -5.55
CA GLY A 428 -16.90 5.17 -5.97
C GLY A 428 -15.94 5.50 -7.10
N GLY A 429 -14.75 4.91 -7.13
CA GLY A 429 -13.71 5.20 -8.13
C GLY A 429 -13.83 4.37 -9.42
N ILE A 430 -14.15 3.07 -9.31
CA ILE A 430 -14.25 2.18 -10.47
C ILE A 430 -15.68 2.17 -11.04
N GLY A 431 -16.72 2.28 -10.18
CA GLY A 431 -18.11 2.25 -10.58
C GLY A 431 -18.47 3.25 -11.68
N PRO A 432 -18.09 4.52 -11.61
CA PRO A 432 -18.32 5.49 -12.68
C PRO A 432 -17.65 5.14 -14.03
N LEU A 433 -16.56 4.34 -14.01
CA LEU A 433 -15.88 3.88 -15.22
C LEU A 433 -16.63 2.73 -15.92
N ALA A 434 -17.44 1.98 -15.15
CA ALA A 434 -18.24 0.86 -15.61
C ALA A 434 -19.59 0.82 -14.87
N PRO A 435 -20.54 1.74 -15.14
CA PRO A 435 -21.77 1.87 -14.37
C PRO A 435 -22.63 0.61 -14.35
N SER A 436 -22.64 -0.15 -15.44
CA SER A 436 -23.36 -1.42 -15.56
C SER A 436 -22.83 -2.51 -14.60
N ARG A 437 -21.59 -2.38 -14.12
CA ARG A 437 -20.86 -3.37 -13.30
C ARG A 437 -20.71 -2.98 -11.84
N THR A 438 -21.28 -1.86 -11.39
CA THR A 438 -21.17 -1.38 -10.01
C THR A 438 -21.60 -2.45 -8.98
N GLY A 439 -22.66 -3.20 -9.27
CA GLY A 439 -23.10 -4.32 -8.42
C GLY A 439 -22.09 -5.47 -8.34
N GLU A 440 -21.36 -5.74 -9.42
CA GLU A 440 -20.30 -6.75 -9.45
C GLU A 440 -19.06 -6.29 -8.66
N ILE A 441 -18.65 -5.02 -8.80
CA ILE A 441 -17.58 -4.41 -8.02
C ILE A 441 -17.88 -4.54 -6.52
N ALA A 442 -19.09 -4.21 -6.10
CA ALA A 442 -19.52 -4.37 -4.71
C ALA A 442 -19.47 -5.84 -4.25
N ALA A 443 -19.90 -6.78 -5.07
CA ALA A 443 -19.88 -8.22 -4.76
C ALA A 443 -18.47 -8.80 -4.66
N LEU A 444 -17.49 -8.24 -5.40
CA LEU A 444 -16.08 -8.63 -5.33
C LEU A 444 -15.34 -7.98 -4.16
N GLY A 445 -15.84 -6.89 -3.58
CA GLY A 445 -15.14 -6.05 -2.62
C GLY A 445 -14.52 -6.81 -1.45
N VAL A 446 -15.30 -7.67 -0.76
CA VAL A 446 -14.79 -8.47 0.38
C VAL A 446 -13.68 -9.43 -0.06
N ARG A 447 -13.81 -10.03 -1.26
CA ARG A 447 -12.77 -10.91 -1.81
C ARG A 447 -11.51 -10.13 -2.19
N ALA A 448 -11.67 -8.90 -2.68
CA ALA A 448 -10.54 -8.02 -2.99
C ALA A 448 -9.79 -7.60 -1.70
N VAL A 449 -10.49 -7.30 -0.61
CA VAL A 449 -9.88 -7.07 0.71
C VAL A 449 -9.11 -8.30 1.17
N LEU A 450 -9.69 -9.49 1.08
CA LEU A 450 -9.00 -10.73 1.42
C LEU A 450 -7.76 -10.94 0.55
N ALA A 451 -7.89 -10.79 -0.77
CA ALA A 451 -6.77 -10.95 -1.70
C ALA A 451 -5.64 -9.96 -1.42
N GLY A 452 -5.97 -8.68 -1.24
CA GLY A 452 -5.00 -7.63 -0.91
C GLY A 452 -4.31 -7.87 0.43
N THR A 453 -5.06 -8.28 1.47
CA THR A 453 -4.49 -8.66 2.76
C THR A 453 -3.51 -9.83 2.62
N LEU A 454 -3.90 -10.89 1.93
CA LEU A 454 -3.04 -12.05 1.70
C LEU A 454 -1.80 -11.68 0.84
N ALA A 455 -1.92 -10.75 -0.12
CA ALA A 455 -0.80 -10.24 -0.91
C ALA A 455 0.21 -9.49 -0.04
N ASN A 456 -0.25 -8.64 0.87
CA ASN A 456 0.62 -7.95 1.81
C ASN A 456 1.28 -8.92 2.80
N LEU A 457 0.55 -9.92 3.31
CA LEU A 457 1.10 -10.95 4.17
C LEU A 457 2.16 -11.81 3.46
N MET A 458 1.94 -12.13 2.17
CA MET A 458 2.90 -12.87 1.35
C MET A 458 4.19 -12.07 1.18
N THR A 459 4.07 -10.78 0.89
CA THR A 459 5.20 -9.83 0.79
C THR A 459 5.94 -9.71 2.12
N ALA A 460 5.20 -9.56 3.24
CA ALA A 460 5.76 -9.49 4.59
C ALA A 460 6.48 -10.77 5.01
N THR A 461 5.94 -11.94 4.65
CA THR A 461 6.58 -13.24 4.92
C THR A 461 7.94 -13.32 4.24
N ILE A 462 8.02 -12.95 2.96
CA ILE A 462 9.27 -12.95 2.20
C ILE A 462 10.27 -11.96 2.80
N ALA A 463 9.83 -10.74 3.11
CA ALA A 463 10.68 -9.72 3.73
C ALA A 463 11.19 -10.16 5.11
N GLY A 464 10.33 -10.75 5.94
CA GLY A 464 10.71 -11.27 7.26
C GLY A 464 11.71 -12.42 7.23
N VAL A 465 11.74 -13.21 6.14
CA VAL A 465 12.77 -14.25 5.92
C VAL A 465 14.09 -13.65 5.43
N LEU A 466 14.03 -12.65 4.55
CA LEU A 466 15.23 -12.08 3.93
C LEU A 466 15.93 -11.06 4.82
N LEU A 467 15.20 -10.29 5.62
CA LEU A 467 15.73 -9.21 6.46
C LEU A 467 15.77 -9.56 7.96
N GLY A 468 15.07 -10.60 8.37
CA GLY A 468 14.94 -11.03 9.76
C GLY A 468 16.07 -11.89 10.31
#